data_e0c42d7f95618fae2ecde3124b4bbf31
#
_entry.id   e0c42d7f95618fae2ecde3124b4bbf31
#
_cell.length_a   1.000
_cell.length_b   1.000
_cell.length_c   1.000
_cell.angle_alpha   90.00
_cell.angle_beta   90.00
_cell.angle_gamma   90.00
#
_symmetry.space_group_name_H-M   'P 1'
#
loop_
_entity.id
_entity.type
_entity.pdbx_description
1 polymer ?
#
loop_
_entity_poly.entity_id
_entity_poly.type
_entity_poly.pdbx_seq_one_letter_code
_entity_poly.pdbx_strand_id
1 'polypeptide(L)' 'MASTYQLEIAGPVPRSVAELIRLRFGEVTIRSLPGRTEMAGPIADQAAIRALLNLLWDVGSEIRLLRVCSQRA' A
#
# COMPACT_ATOMS: atom_id res chain seq x y z
N MET A 1 -8.29 1.81 18.00
CA MET A 1 -7.62 2.89 17.31
C MET A 1 -7.25 2.48 15.92
N ALA A 2 -7.56 3.32 14.96
CA ALA A 2 -7.29 3.03 13.58
C ALA A 2 -6.02 3.74 13.13
N SER A 3 -5.22 3.06 12.34
CA SER A 3 -4.08 3.66 11.67
C SER A 3 -4.30 3.58 10.18
N THR A 4 -3.72 4.53 9.46
CA THR A 4 -3.76 4.53 8.01
C THR A 4 -2.35 4.62 7.46
N TYR A 5 -2.18 4.17 6.24
CA TYR A 5 -0.90 4.28 5.56
C TYR A 5 -1.06 5.01 4.24
N GLN A 6 0.02 5.65 3.81
CA GLN A 6 0.17 6.21 2.48
C GLN A 6 1.47 5.69 1.91
N LEU A 7 1.42 5.27 0.67
CA LEU A 7 2.54 4.61 0.03
C LEU A 7 2.69 5.11 -1.39
N GLU A 8 3.92 5.37 -1.80
CA GLU A 8 4.21 5.77 -3.17
C GLU A 8 5.19 4.78 -3.77
N ILE A 9 4.85 4.30 -4.95
CA ILE A 9 5.62 3.30 -5.67
C ILE A 9 6.01 3.86 -7.03
N ALA A 10 7.24 3.61 -7.46
CA ALA A 10 7.69 4.03 -8.78
C ALA A 10 7.00 3.19 -9.86
N GLY A 11 6.50 3.86 -10.89
CA GLY A 11 5.90 3.20 -12.02
C GLY A 11 4.50 2.65 -11.75
N PRO A 12 3.95 1.94 -12.72
CA PRO A 12 2.62 1.36 -12.58
C PRO A 12 2.66 0.06 -11.78
N VAL A 13 1.52 -0.24 -11.14
CA VAL A 13 1.33 -1.53 -10.48
C VAL A 13 0.43 -2.37 -11.38
N PRO A 14 0.84 -3.59 -11.71
CA PRO A 14 0.00 -4.47 -12.54
C PRO A 14 -1.36 -4.71 -11.89
N ARG A 15 -2.37 -4.86 -12.73
CA ARG A 15 -3.74 -5.08 -12.25
C ARG A 15 -3.83 -6.29 -11.34
N SER A 16 -3.14 -7.37 -11.68
CA SER A 16 -3.16 -8.58 -10.88
C SER A 16 -2.63 -8.36 -9.47
N VAL A 17 -1.60 -7.52 -9.34
CA VAL A 17 -1.03 -7.18 -8.05
C VAL A 17 -2.01 -6.32 -7.26
N ALA A 18 -2.63 -5.34 -7.92
CA ALA A 18 -3.62 -4.49 -7.28
C ALA A 18 -4.80 -5.31 -6.75
N GLU A 19 -5.27 -6.27 -7.53
CA GLU A 19 -6.36 -7.14 -7.10
C GLU A 19 -5.96 -8.00 -5.92
N LEU A 20 -4.74 -8.51 -5.93
CA LEU A 20 -4.24 -9.32 -4.82
C LEU A 20 -4.15 -8.48 -3.54
N ILE A 21 -3.71 -7.24 -3.66
CA ILE A 21 -3.63 -6.34 -2.51
C ILE A 21 -5.03 -6.11 -1.93
N ARG A 22 -6.01 -5.84 -2.78
CA ARG A 22 -7.37 -5.63 -2.31
C ARG A 22 -7.94 -6.88 -1.65
N LEU A 23 -7.63 -8.04 -2.19
CA LEU A 23 -8.10 -9.29 -1.63
C LEU A 23 -7.51 -9.56 -0.25
N ARG A 24 -6.23 -9.29 -0.07
CA ARG A 24 -5.52 -9.63 1.17
C ARG A 24 -5.62 -8.56 2.24
N PHE A 25 -5.69 -7.30 1.83
CA PHE A 25 -5.62 -6.19 2.78
C PHE A 25 -6.90 -5.36 2.85
N GLY A 26 -7.89 -5.71 2.06
CA GLY A 26 -9.19 -5.07 2.13
C GLY A 26 -9.22 -3.72 1.44
N GLU A 27 -9.72 -2.71 2.14
CA GLU A 27 -9.95 -1.40 1.56
C GLU A 27 -8.62 -0.70 1.25
N VAL A 28 -8.32 -0.56 -0.03
CA VAL A 28 -7.12 0.11 -0.49
C VAL A 28 -7.53 1.05 -1.62
N THR A 29 -7.14 2.31 -1.51
CA THR A 29 -7.29 3.26 -2.59
C THR A 29 -6.00 3.25 -3.40
N ILE A 30 -6.11 3.02 -4.70
CA ILE A 30 -4.95 2.97 -5.59
C ILE A 30 -5.15 4.01 -6.67
N ARG A 31 -4.20 4.92 -6.79
CA ARG A 31 -4.22 5.98 -7.81
C ARG A 31 -2.99 5.84 -8.70
N SER A 32 -3.23 5.74 -10.00
CA SER A 32 -2.15 5.73 -10.98
C SER A 32 -1.90 7.15 -11.45
N LEU A 33 -0.66 7.58 -11.32
CA LEU A 33 -0.20 8.89 -11.75
C LEU A 33 0.95 8.71 -12.72
N PRO A 34 1.30 9.74 -13.51
CA PRO A 34 2.45 9.60 -14.40
C PRO A 34 3.71 9.25 -13.62
N GLY A 35 4.30 8.11 -13.94
CA GLY A 35 5.54 7.66 -13.34
C GLY A 35 5.46 7.10 -11.92
N ARG A 36 4.25 7.02 -11.34
CA ARG A 36 4.12 6.50 -9.99
C ARG A 36 2.71 6.02 -9.70
N THR A 37 2.60 5.25 -8.64
CA THR A 37 1.31 4.79 -8.11
C THR A 37 1.25 5.13 -6.63
N GLU A 38 0.11 5.68 -6.21
CA GLU A 38 -0.13 5.98 -4.80
C GLU A 38 -1.15 5.01 -4.23
N MET A 39 -0.89 4.54 -3.03
CA MET A 39 -1.81 3.67 -2.31
C MET A 39 -2.07 4.23 -0.93
N ALA A 40 -3.30 4.05 -0.46
CA ALA A 40 -3.67 4.48 0.88
C ALA A 40 -4.76 3.56 1.41
N GLY A 41 -4.75 3.36 2.72
CA GLY A 41 -5.77 2.54 3.32
C GLY A 41 -5.58 2.39 4.81
N PRO A 42 -6.53 1.72 5.46
CA PRO A 42 -6.39 1.41 6.87
C PRO A 42 -5.42 0.25 7.08
N ILE A 43 -4.76 0.24 8.23
CA ILE A 43 -3.95 -0.91 8.64
C ILE A 43 -4.38 -1.34 10.02
N ALA A 44 -4.43 -2.66 10.22
CA ALA A 44 -4.81 -3.21 11.50
C ALA A 44 -3.65 -3.15 12.51
N ASP A 45 -2.44 -3.47 12.04
CA ASP A 45 -1.27 -3.50 12.89
C ASP A 45 0.00 -3.43 12.03
N GLN A 46 1.15 -3.46 12.68
CA GLN A 46 2.43 -3.39 11.95
C GLN A 46 2.71 -4.64 11.14
N ALA A 47 2.21 -5.78 11.56
CA ALA A 47 2.39 -7.00 10.77
C ALA A 47 1.70 -6.89 9.42
N ALA A 48 0.54 -6.23 9.37
CA ALA A 48 -0.17 -6.01 8.12
C ALA A 48 0.62 -5.13 7.16
N ILE A 49 1.23 -4.04 7.67
CA ILE A 49 2.01 -3.18 6.79
C ILE A 49 3.27 -3.88 6.32
N ARG A 50 3.89 -4.68 7.17
CA ARG A 50 5.05 -5.47 6.76
C ARG A 50 4.70 -6.45 5.65
N ALA A 51 3.55 -7.11 5.78
CA ALA A 51 3.10 -8.04 4.75
C ALA A 51 2.87 -7.35 3.41
N LEU A 52 2.29 -6.14 3.45
CA LEU A 52 2.09 -5.36 2.24
C LEU A 52 3.41 -4.98 1.59
N LEU A 53 4.36 -4.50 2.39
CA LEU A 53 5.67 -4.13 1.87
C LEU A 53 6.39 -5.33 1.25
N ASN A 54 6.34 -6.49 1.93
CA ASN A 54 6.96 -7.70 1.41
C ASN A 54 6.34 -8.11 0.08
N LEU A 55 5.02 -8.02 -0.04
CA LEU A 55 4.34 -8.35 -1.29
C LEU A 55 4.84 -7.45 -2.43
N LEU A 56 4.93 -6.15 -2.16
CA LEU A 56 5.36 -5.20 -3.18
C LEU A 56 6.81 -5.44 -3.58
N TRP A 57 7.68 -5.73 -2.63
CA TRP A 57 9.08 -6.04 -2.94
C TRP A 57 9.19 -7.34 -3.72
N ASP A 58 8.39 -8.35 -3.37
CA ASP A 58 8.44 -9.64 -4.05
C ASP A 58 8.05 -9.53 -5.53
N VAL A 59 7.16 -8.59 -5.86
CA VAL A 59 6.78 -8.37 -7.26
C VAL A 59 7.67 -7.34 -7.96
N GLY A 60 8.72 -6.89 -7.30
CA GLY A 60 9.70 -6.00 -7.91
C GLY A 60 9.36 -4.53 -7.89
N SER A 61 8.41 -4.13 -7.05
CA SER A 61 8.06 -2.72 -6.94
C SER A 61 9.11 -1.94 -6.16
N GLU A 62 9.35 -0.70 -6.59
CA GLU A 62 10.24 0.19 -5.88
C GLU A 62 9.40 1.12 -5.00
N ILE A 63 9.53 0.97 -3.69
CA ILE A 63 8.80 1.79 -2.74
C ILE A 63 9.61 3.06 -2.49
N ARG A 64 8.99 4.21 -2.76
CA ARG A 64 9.67 5.49 -2.63
C ARG A 64 9.29 6.23 -1.36
N LEU A 65 8.09 6.00 -0.87
CA LEU A 65 7.60 6.69 0.31
C LEU A 65 6.65 5.79 1.05
N LEU A 66 6.80 5.76 2.36
CA LEU A 66 5.84 5.11 3.24
C LEU A 66 5.57 6.06 4.40
N ARG A 67 4.30 6.34 4.64
CA ARG A 67 3.87 7.13 5.79
C ARG A 67 2.78 6.37 6.51
N VAL A 68 2.94 6.23 7.81
CA VAL A 68 1.95 5.59 8.66
C VAL A 68 1.46 6.64 9.65
N CYS A 69 0.15 6.83 9.69
CA CYS A 69 -0.47 7.80 10.59
C CYS A 69 -1.40 7.07 11.54
N SER A 70 -1.22 7.30 12.82
CA SER A 70 -2.15 6.82 13.83
C SER A 70 -3.19 7.90 14.09
N GLN A 71 -4.45 7.50 14.06
CA GLN A 71 -5.51 8.42 14.40
C GLN A 71 -5.81 8.31 15.88
N ARG A 72 -5.79 9.45 16.54
CA ARG A 72 -6.19 9.52 17.94
C ARG A 72 -7.44 10.32 18.05
N ALA A 73 -8.31 9.80 18.87
CA ALA A 73 -9.51 10.55 19.22
C ALA A 73 -9.16 11.72 20.13
#